data_f39295cccd7f01ecd28c33a3659f0de9
#
_entry.id   f39295cccd7f01ecd28c33a3659f0de9
#
_cell.length_a   1.000
_cell.length_b   1.000
_cell.length_c   1.000
_cell.angle_alpha   90.00
_cell.angle_beta   90.00
_cell.angle_gamma   90.00
#
_symmetry.space_group_name_H-M   'P 1'
#
loop_
_entity.id
_entity.type
_entity.pdbx_description
1 polymer ?
#
loop_
_entity_poly.entity_id
_entity_poly.type
_entity_poly.pdbx_seq_one_letter_code
_entity_poly.pdbx_strand_id
1 'polypeptide(L)'
;GDKFKTENLGMMGGKGLFVKELEECLLEKSIDVAVHSLKDVPTFSSNKLSLACFLKRTDERDAFLSPVASSFANLKPGSTVGTSSVRRFSQLKRLRDDLKMVPIRGNIDTRINKMKEGIYDSIVLAASGLKRLGFHSEVKEYFEKDVIIPSAGQGIITVQCREEDSVVKDILKTINDKETQILAEAERSLLEVLNGACDTPVGANAIINDEGELFLKAELLSLDGKQCFRAHKTGILEKAKSIGMD
;
A
#
# COMPACT_ATOMS: atom_id res chain seq x y z
N GLY A 1 6.07 -14.75 -6.05
CA GLY A 1 4.86 -14.43 -6.84
C GLY A 1 4.63 -15.41 -7.98
N ASP A 2 5.68 -15.71 -8.74
CA ASP A 2 5.50 -16.49 -9.98
C ASP A 2 5.36 -18.02 -9.80
N LYS A 3 5.71 -18.56 -8.63
CA LYS A 3 5.53 -20.01 -8.32
C LYS A 3 4.06 -20.42 -8.08
N PHE A 4 3.16 -19.49 -7.76
CA PHE A 4 1.77 -19.78 -7.39
C PHE A 4 0.76 -19.16 -8.37
N LYS A 5 0.98 -19.37 -9.68
CA LYS A 5 0.13 -18.79 -10.75
C LYS A 5 -1.31 -19.32 -10.81
N THR A 6 -1.59 -20.49 -10.22
CA THR A 6 -2.84 -21.23 -10.42
C THR A 6 -3.70 -21.41 -9.16
N GLU A 7 -3.20 -21.17 -7.97
CA GLU A 7 -3.98 -21.35 -6.74
C GLU A 7 -4.66 -20.05 -6.30
N ASN A 8 -5.83 -20.19 -5.67
CA ASN A 8 -6.61 -19.07 -5.15
C ASN A 8 -5.93 -18.47 -3.91
N LEU A 9 -4.83 -17.72 -4.11
CA LEU A 9 -4.07 -17.02 -3.07
C LEU A 9 -4.94 -16.10 -2.19
N GLY A 10 -6.10 -15.66 -2.69
CA GLY A 10 -7.06 -14.88 -1.89
C GLY A 10 -7.72 -15.67 -0.77
N MET A 11 -7.94 -16.97 -0.95
CA MET A 11 -8.47 -17.87 0.09
C MET A 11 -7.40 -18.35 1.09
N MET A 12 -6.10 -18.16 0.77
CA MET A 12 -4.96 -18.58 1.61
C MET A 12 -4.12 -17.38 2.14
N GLY A 13 -4.64 -16.15 2.10
CA GLY A 13 -3.91 -14.98 2.63
C GLY A 13 -2.65 -14.60 1.83
N GLY A 14 -2.73 -14.60 0.50
CA GLY A 14 -1.58 -14.60 -0.44
C GLY A 14 -0.48 -13.54 -0.26
N LYS A 15 -0.74 -12.35 0.29
CA LYS A 15 0.32 -11.38 0.62
C LYS A 15 0.99 -11.71 1.95
N GLY A 16 0.22 -12.09 2.96
CA GLY A 16 0.73 -12.51 4.25
C GLY A 16 1.62 -13.76 4.20
N LEU A 17 1.44 -14.63 3.20
CA LEU A 17 2.23 -15.84 3.05
C LEU A 17 3.71 -15.55 2.78
N PHE A 18 4.02 -14.59 1.90
CA PHE A 18 5.43 -14.20 1.62
C PHE A 18 6.10 -13.54 2.81
N VAL A 19 5.37 -12.70 3.55
CA VAL A 19 5.88 -12.10 4.78
C VAL A 19 6.16 -13.18 5.80
N LYS A 20 5.24 -14.15 5.96
CA LYS A 20 5.38 -15.25 6.91
C LYS A 20 6.60 -16.13 6.63
N GLU A 21 6.87 -16.50 5.37
CA GLU A 21 8.07 -17.25 5.00
C GLU A 21 9.37 -16.51 5.41
N LEU A 22 9.44 -15.19 5.20
CA LEU A 22 10.58 -14.37 5.59
C LEU A 22 10.68 -14.25 7.13
N GLU A 23 9.55 -14.13 7.83
CA GLU A 23 9.51 -14.12 9.29
C GLU A 23 10.02 -15.42 9.89
N GLU A 24 9.65 -16.57 9.31
CA GLU A 24 10.19 -17.88 9.68
C GLU A 24 11.71 -17.94 9.49
N CYS A 25 12.23 -17.48 8.35
CA CYS A 25 13.66 -17.41 8.10
C CYS A 25 14.41 -16.48 9.09
N LEU A 26 13.81 -15.36 9.51
CA LEU A 26 14.36 -14.48 10.55
C LEU A 26 14.45 -15.22 11.91
N LEU A 27 13.37 -15.90 12.29
CA LEU A 27 13.30 -16.63 13.56
C LEU A 27 14.25 -17.84 13.62
N GLU A 28 14.45 -18.51 12.48
CA GLU A 28 15.41 -19.61 12.31
C GLU A 28 16.86 -19.13 12.16
N LYS A 29 17.09 -17.80 12.14
CA LYS A 29 18.41 -17.16 11.96
C LYS A 29 19.10 -17.52 10.62
N SER A 30 18.35 -17.94 9.61
CA SER A 30 18.84 -18.19 8.26
C SER A 30 19.07 -16.90 7.46
N ILE A 31 18.39 -15.81 7.86
CA ILE A 31 18.60 -14.43 7.39
C ILE A 31 18.64 -13.48 8.59
N ASP A 32 19.26 -12.31 8.43
CA ASP A 32 19.34 -11.28 9.48
C ASP A 32 18.34 -10.17 9.31
N VAL A 33 17.96 -9.88 8.07
CA VAL A 33 16.98 -8.83 7.74
C VAL A 33 16.03 -9.29 6.64
N ALA A 34 14.80 -8.78 6.68
CA ALA A 34 13.82 -8.92 5.61
C ALA A 34 13.36 -7.53 5.14
N VAL A 35 13.39 -7.29 3.83
CA VAL A 35 13.00 -6.01 3.22
C VAL A 35 11.60 -6.12 2.64
N HIS A 36 10.71 -5.21 3.04
CA HIS A 36 9.31 -5.23 2.64
C HIS A 36 8.83 -3.90 2.07
N SER A 37 7.83 -3.95 1.21
CA SER A 37 6.92 -2.82 1.06
C SER A 37 6.02 -2.77 2.29
N LEU A 38 6.04 -1.67 3.04
CA LEU A 38 5.34 -1.57 4.34
C LEU A 38 3.85 -1.92 4.26
N LYS A 39 3.18 -1.48 3.19
CA LYS A 39 1.75 -1.76 2.95
C LYS A 39 1.40 -3.24 2.83
N ASP A 40 2.38 -4.12 2.60
CA ASP A 40 2.18 -5.55 2.46
C ASP A 40 2.51 -6.31 3.76
N VAL A 41 3.05 -5.61 4.78
CA VAL A 41 3.35 -6.17 6.11
C VAL A 41 2.10 -6.09 6.98
N PRO A 42 1.61 -7.23 7.53
CA PRO A 42 0.49 -7.24 8.46
C PRO A 42 0.71 -6.30 9.65
N THR A 43 -0.38 -5.75 10.19
CA THR A 43 -0.31 -4.91 11.41
C THR A 43 0.06 -5.72 12.65
N PHE A 44 -0.35 -6.97 12.69
CA PHE A 44 -0.01 -7.91 13.76
C PHE A 44 1.12 -8.84 13.29
N SER A 45 2.27 -8.74 13.93
CA SER A 45 3.42 -9.62 13.72
C SER A 45 3.87 -10.21 15.05
N SER A 46 4.78 -11.20 15.00
CA SER A 46 5.37 -11.79 16.20
C SER A 46 6.09 -10.71 17.03
N ASN A 47 5.92 -10.74 18.35
CA ASN A 47 6.66 -9.87 19.29
C ASN A 47 8.18 -10.17 19.34
N LYS A 48 8.63 -11.23 18.65
CA LYS A 48 10.05 -11.56 18.46
C LYS A 48 10.69 -10.84 17.27
N LEU A 49 9.90 -10.11 16.50
CA LEU A 49 10.32 -9.39 15.30
C LEU A 49 9.91 -7.92 15.39
N SER A 50 10.70 -7.04 14.81
CA SER A 50 10.42 -5.61 14.75
C SER A 50 10.68 -5.02 13.37
N LEU A 51 9.90 -4.01 13.00
CA LEU A 51 10.19 -3.13 11.88
C LEU A 51 11.21 -2.08 12.36
N ALA A 52 12.49 -2.36 12.15
CA ALA A 52 13.58 -1.61 12.75
C ALA A 52 14.03 -0.39 11.93
N CYS A 53 13.59 -0.32 10.66
CA CYS A 53 13.97 0.79 9.77
C CYS A 53 12.87 1.10 8.78
N PHE A 54 12.64 2.38 8.55
CA PHE A 54 11.74 2.93 7.52
C PHE A 54 12.56 3.84 6.62
N LEU A 55 12.66 3.50 5.34
CA LEU A 55 13.35 4.36 4.39
C LEU A 55 12.44 5.53 3.99
N LYS A 56 13.05 6.65 3.64
CA LYS A 56 12.35 7.86 3.21
C LYS A 56 11.23 7.53 2.23
N ARG A 57 10.02 7.98 2.56
CA ARG A 57 8.82 7.76 1.75
C ARG A 57 9.01 8.30 0.35
N THR A 58 8.63 7.52 -0.63
CA THR A 58 8.55 7.95 -2.03
C THR A 58 7.09 8.27 -2.37
N ASP A 59 6.79 8.55 -3.64
CA ASP A 59 5.42 8.91 -4.08
C ASP A 59 4.40 7.83 -3.68
N GLU A 60 3.53 8.17 -2.75
CA GLU A 60 2.49 7.28 -2.20
C GLU A 60 1.22 7.22 -3.04
N ARG A 61 1.09 8.05 -4.09
CA ARG A 61 -0.10 8.10 -4.93
C ARG A 61 -0.34 6.79 -5.67
N ASP A 62 -1.56 6.61 -6.09
CA ASP A 62 -1.91 5.63 -7.11
C ASP A 62 -1.76 6.27 -8.49
N ALA A 63 -1.36 5.48 -9.47
CA ALA A 63 -1.12 5.90 -10.84
C ALA A 63 -1.99 5.12 -11.81
N PHE A 64 -2.59 5.84 -12.75
CA PHE A 64 -3.42 5.32 -13.83
C PHE A 64 -2.57 5.10 -15.08
N LEU A 65 -2.68 3.94 -15.68
CA LEU A 65 -2.04 3.56 -16.93
C LEU A 65 -3.10 3.08 -17.91
N SER A 66 -3.03 3.55 -19.15
CA SER A 66 -3.95 3.12 -20.21
C SER A 66 -3.35 3.37 -21.59
N PRO A 67 -3.51 2.45 -22.56
CA PRO A 67 -3.21 2.72 -23.95
C PRO A 67 -4.36 3.42 -24.68
N VAL A 68 -5.57 3.48 -24.10
CA VAL A 68 -6.80 3.93 -24.78
C VAL A 68 -7.37 5.23 -24.24
N ALA A 69 -6.88 5.73 -23.09
CA ALA A 69 -7.35 6.97 -22.47
C ALA A 69 -6.20 7.76 -21.84
N SER A 70 -6.29 9.08 -21.91
CA SER A 70 -5.31 10.01 -21.31
C SER A 70 -5.51 10.25 -19.81
N SER A 71 -6.69 9.93 -19.27
CA SER A 71 -7.03 10.01 -17.85
C SER A 71 -8.11 8.99 -17.49
N PHE A 72 -8.29 8.74 -16.20
CA PHE A 72 -9.34 7.86 -15.69
C PHE A 72 -10.74 8.37 -16.04
N ALA A 73 -10.94 9.68 -16.00
CA ALA A 73 -12.20 10.32 -16.37
C ALA A 73 -12.58 10.10 -17.84
N ASN A 74 -11.58 9.97 -18.73
CA ASN A 74 -11.76 9.82 -20.17
C ASN A 74 -11.99 8.38 -20.64
N LEU A 75 -12.02 7.40 -19.71
CA LEU A 75 -12.40 6.03 -20.05
C LEU A 75 -13.86 5.98 -20.56
N LYS A 76 -14.09 5.20 -21.60
CA LYS A 76 -15.45 4.95 -22.11
C LYS A 76 -16.26 4.15 -21.10
N PRO A 77 -17.58 4.37 -20.99
CA PRO A 77 -18.45 3.51 -20.18
C PRO A 77 -18.25 2.02 -20.54
N GLY A 78 -18.20 1.17 -19.51
CA GLY A 78 -17.96 -0.26 -19.67
C GLY A 78 -16.51 -0.68 -19.87
N SER A 79 -15.54 0.26 -19.96
CA SER A 79 -14.11 -0.06 -20.01
C SER A 79 -13.65 -0.87 -18.81
N THR A 80 -12.67 -1.75 -19.04
CA THR A 80 -12.08 -2.62 -18.02
C THR A 80 -10.93 -1.94 -17.30
N VAL A 81 -10.94 -1.98 -15.94
CA VAL A 81 -9.87 -1.45 -15.08
C VAL A 81 -9.29 -2.59 -14.25
N GLY A 82 -8.02 -2.93 -14.49
CA GLY A 82 -7.33 -4.00 -13.78
C GLY A 82 -6.86 -3.57 -12.38
N THR A 83 -7.45 -4.15 -11.33
CA THR A 83 -6.99 -4.02 -9.95
C THR A 83 -7.38 -5.23 -9.11
N SER A 84 -6.49 -5.70 -8.23
CA SER A 84 -6.79 -6.71 -7.21
C SER A 84 -6.79 -6.12 -5.79
N SER A 85 -6.67 -4.80 -5.67
CA SER A 85 -6.77 -4.10 -4.39
C SER A 85 -8.22 -3.76 -4.11
N VAL A 86 -8.79 -4.30 -3.03
CA VAL A 86 -10.17 -3.99 -2.61
C VAL A 86 -10.35 -2.49 -2.33
N ARG A 87 -9.34 -1.84 -1.75
CA ARG A 87 -9.32 -0.39 -1.55
C ARG A 87 -9.46 0.37 -2.88
N ARG A 88 -8.61 0.07 -3.87
CA ARG A 88 -8.69 0.70 -5.19
C ARG A 88 -10.02 0.40 -5.87
N PHE A 89 -10.44 -0.85 -5.82
CA PHE A 89 -11.73 -1.28 -6.36
C PHE A 89 -12.86 -0.39 -5.84
N SER A 90 -13.00 -0.27 -4.51
CA SER A 90 -14.10 0.47 -3.90
C SER A 90 -14.01 1.98 -4.18
N GLN A 91 -12.82 2.59 -4.10
CA GLN A 91 -12.62 4.00 -4.40
C GLN A 91 -12.86 4.34 -5.88
N LEU A 92 -12.34 3.54 -6.81
CA LEU A 92 -12.54 3.73 -8.25
C LEU A 92 -14.00 3.50 -8.65
N LYS A 93 -14.65 2.49 -8.06
CA LYS A 93 -16.07 2.20 -8.30
C LYS A 93 -16.97 3.33 -7.82
N ARG A 94 -16.60 3.98 -6.72
CA ARG A 94 -17.29 5.18 -6.23
C ARG A 94 -17.16 6.38 -7.17
N LEU A 95 -16.02 6.52 -7.85
CA LEU A 95 -15.80 7.60 -8.81
C LEU A 95 -16.50 7.35 -10.15
N ARG A 96 -16.51 6.09 -10.61
CA ARG A 96 -17.03 5.66 -11.91
C ARG A 96 -17.64 4.26 -11.77
N ASP A 97 -18.92 4.20 -11.46
CA ASP A 97 -19.68 2.93 -11.30
C ASP A 97 -20.01 2.25 -12.63
N ASP A 98 -19.90 2.97 -13.72
CA ASP A 98 -20.07 2.49 -15.09
C ASP A 98 -18.89 1.68 -15.62
N LEU A 99 -17.74 1.65 -14.92
CA LEU A 99 -16.56 0.90 -15.32
C LEU A 99 -16.57 -0.54 -14.76
N LYS A 100 -15.89 -1.44 -15.47
CA LYS A 100 -15.73 -2.84 -15.06
C LYS A 100 -14.40 -3.04 -14.36
N MET A 101 -14.43 -3.19 -13.02
CA MET A 101 -13.25 -3.54 -12.23
C MET A 101 -12.95 -5.02 -12.36
N VAL A 102 -11.76 -5.39 -12.83
CA VAL A 102 -11.35 -6.76 -13.10
C VAL A 102 -10.07 -7.10 -12.33
N PRO A 103 -10.01 -8.24 -11.62
CA PRO A 103 -8.80 -8.67 -10.92
C PRO A 103 -7.61 -8.81 -11.88
N ILE A 104 -6.43 -8.30 -11.48
CA ILE A 104 -5.18 -8.44 -12.21
C ILE A 104 -4.08 -8.95 -11.29
N ARG A 105 -3.36 -9.99 -11.71
CA ARG A 105 -2.26 -10.62 -10.96
C ARG A 105 -0.97 -10.59 -11.75
N GLY A 106 0.13 -10.77 -11.02
CA GLY A 106 1.50 -10.74 -11.53
C GLY A 106 2.29 -9.55 -10.96
N ASN A 107 3.56 -9.49 -11.28
CA ASN A 107 4.42 -8.36 -10.97
C ASN A 107 4.03 -7.13 -11.82
N ILE A 108 4.64 -5.98 -11.56
CA ILE A 108 4.30 -4.71 -12.24
C ILE A 108 4.47 -4.83 -13.75
N ASP A 109 5.59 -5.36 -14.21
CA ASP A 109 5.88 -5.64 -15.63
C ASP A 109 4.84 -6.55 -16.29
N THR A 110 4.52 -7.66 -15.63
CA THR A 110 3.48 -8.60 -16.10
C THR A 110 2.12 -7.91 -16.25
N ARG A 111 1.74 -7.04 -15.31
CA ARG A 111 0.46 -6.30 -15.36
C ARG A 111 0.46 -5.27 -16.49
N ILE A 112 1.57 -4.57 -16.69
CA ILE A 112 1.73 -3.61 -17.79
C ILE A 112 1.63 -4.33 -19.14
N ASN A 113 2.28 -5.49 -19.28
CA ASN A 113 2.22 -6.26 -20.51
C ASN A 113 0.79 -6.75 -20.82
N LYS A 114 0.06 -7.28 -19.82
CA LYS A 114 -1.34 -7.66 -19.99
C LYS A 114 -2.23 -6.50 -20.45
N MET A 115 -1.97 -5.28 -19.96
CA MET A 115 -2.67 -4.09 -20.42
C MET A 115 -2.28 -3.76 -21.88
N LYS A 116 -1.00 -3.81 -22.22
CA LYS A 116 -0.51 -3.56 -23.60
C LYS A 116 -1.04 -4.61 -24.61
N GLU A 117 -1.27 -5.84 -24.16
CA GLU A 117 -1.89 -6.92 -24.93
C GLU A 117 -3.42 -6.75 -25.09
N GLY A 118 -4.02 -5.70 -24.50
CA GLY A 118 -5.44 -5.40 -24.61
C GLY A 118 -6.36 -6.25 -23.74
N ILE A 119 -5.81 -7.01 -22.75
CA ILE A 119 -6.63 -7.77 -21.78
C ILE A 119 -7.37 -6.81 -20.84
N TYR A 120 -6.82 -5.62 -20.62
CA TYR A 120 -7.40 -4.54 -19.82
C TYR A 120 -7.29 -3.22 -20.58
N ASP A 121 -8.33 -2.40 -20.57
CA ASP A 121 -8.29 -1.04 -21.13
C ASP A 121 -7.41 -0.11 -20.30
N SER A 122 -7.28 -0.42 -19.01
CA SER A 122 -6.45 0.33 -18.06
C SER A 122 -6.08 -0.49 -16.83
N ILE A 123 -5.08 -0.03 -16.09
CA ILE A 123 -4.68 -0.59 -14.78
C ILE A 123 -4.35 0.53 -13.80
N VAL A 124 -4.49 0.25 -12.50
CA VAL A 124 -4.07 1.18 -11.45
C VAL A 124 -3.03 0.53 -10.56
N LEU A 125 -1.86 1.19 -10.45
CA LEU A 125 -0.70 0.71 -9.70
C LEU A 125 -0.19 1.79 -8.74
N ALA A 126 0.68 1.42 -7.78
CA ALA A 126 1.34 2.39 -6.92
C ALA A 126 2.46 3.12 -7.68
N ALA A 127 2.47 4.45 -7.62
CA ALA A 127 3.47 5.31 -8.27
C ALA A 127 4.90 4.95 -7.86
N SER A 128 5.13 4.70 -6.57
CA SER A 128 6.43 4.29 -6.03
C SER A 128 7.00 3.03 -6.68
N GLY A 129 6.15 2.03 -6.95
CA GLY A 129 6.56 0.80 -7.62
C GLY A 129 6.94 1.03 -9.08
N LEU A 130 6.16 1.83 -9.80
CA LEU A 130 6.43 2.22 -11.19
C LEU A 130 7.74 3.00 -11.30
N LYS A 131 7.95 3.97 -10.42
CA LYS A 131 9.18 4.78 -10.39
C LYS A 131 10.42 3.92 -10.13
N ARG A 132 10.34 2.98 -9.17
CA ARG A 132 11.46 2.10 -8.81
C ARG A 132 11.87 1.18 -9.95
N LEU A 133 10.92 0.73 -10.75
CA LEU A 133 11.16 -0.18 -11.89
C LEU A 133 11.32 0.54 -13.24
N GLY A 134 11.35 1.88 -13.26
CA GLY A 134 11.56 2.66 -14.48
C GLY A 134 10.33 2.79 -15.39
N PHE A 135 9.13 2.44 -14.90
CA PHE A 135 7.88 2.51 -15.69
C PHE A 135 7.10 3.82 -15.52
N HIS A 136 7.71 4.87 -14.98
CA HIS A 136 7.05 6.16 -14.76
C HIS A 136 6.55 6.82 -16.06
N SER A 137 7.19 6.56 -17.20
CA SER A 137 6.76 7.06 -18.52
C SER A 137 5.45 6.43 -19.04
N GLU A 138 5.03 5.30 -18.50
CA GLU A 138 3.77 4.63 -18.84
C GLU A 138 2.56 5.28 -18.15
N VAL A 139 2.80 6.13 -17.14
CA VAL A 139 1.74 6.76 -16.36
C VAL A 139 1.05 7.84 -17.18
N LYS A 140 -0.27 7.82 -17.21
CA LYS A 140 -1.11 8.84 -17.84
C LYS A 140 -1.60 9.86 -16.82
N GLU A 141 -1.86 9.43 -15.60
CA GLU A 141 -2.39 10.27 -14.53
C GLU A 141 -1.92 9.75 -13.17
N TYR A 142 -1.58 10.65 -12.25
CA TYR A 142 -1.43 10.35 -10.83
C TYR A 142 -2.68 10.84 -10.12
N PHE A 143 -3.35 9.94 -9.39
CA PHE A 143 -4.51 10.34 -8.61
C PHE A 143 -4.10 11.23 -7.44
N GLU A 144 -4.79 12.34 -7.27
CA GLU A 144 -4.62 13.18 -6.09
C GLU A 144 -5.04 12.41 -4.83
N LYS A 145 -4.30 12.62 -3.73
CA LYS A 145 -4.50 11.88 -2.46
C LYS A 145 -5.85 12.16 -1.80
N ASP A 146 -6.53 13.21 -2.23
CA ASP A 146 -7.90 13.54 -1.80
C ASP A 146 -8.96 12.82 -2.61
N VAL A 147 -8.63 12.39 -3.81
CA VAL A 147 -9.49 11.62 -4.72
C VAL A 147 -9.38 10.14 -4.43
N ILE A 148 -8.16 9.60 -4.43
CA ILE A 148 -7.83 8.21 -4.09
C ILE A 148 -6.87 8.22 -2.90
N ILE A 149 -7.39 7.95 -1.71
CA ILE A 149 -6.56 7.89 -0.51
C ILE A 149 -5.67 6.62 -0.58
N PRO A 150 -4.34 6.77 -0.47
CA PRO A 150 -3.41 5.65 -0.55
C PRO A 150 -3.66 4.55 0.49
N SER A 151 -3.06 3.38 0.28
CA SER A 151 -2.98 2.35 1.31
C SER A 151 -2.01 2.80 2.40
N ALA A 152 -2.30 2.50 3.66
CA ALA A 152 -1.35 2.71 4.75
C ALA A 152 0.02 2.10 4.40
N GLY A 153 1.09 2.87 4.61
CA GLY A 153 2.46 2.47 4.28
C GLY A 153 2.80 2.45 2.80
N GLN A 154 1.92 2.91 1.89
CA GLN A 154 2.25 2.98 0.47
C GLN A 154 3.39 3.98 0.24
N GLY A 155 4.37 3.61 -0.60
CA GLY A 155 5.56 4.40 -0.87
C GLY A 155 6.72 4.17 0.12
N ILE A 156 6.52 3.39 1.18
CA ILE A 156 7.51 3.13 2.22
C ILE A 156 8.10 1.73 2.04
N ILE A 157 9.43 1.65 2.06
CA ILE A 157 10.17 0.41 2.27
C ILE A 157 10.55 0.34 3.74
N THR A 158 10.35 -0.83 4.35
CA THR A 158 10.74 -1.11 5.74
C THR A 158 11.65 -2.32 5.81
N VAL A 159 12.49 -2.35 6.83
CA VAL A 159 13.38 -3.48 7.12
C VAL A 159 12.97 -4.09 8.46
N GLN A 160 12.67 -5.38 8.42
CA GLN A 160 12.31 -6.18 9.59
C GLN A 160 13.52 -6.99 10.05
N CYS A 161 13.72 -7.10 11.35
CA CYS A 161 14.74 -7.94 11.96
C CYS A 161 14.23 -8.59 13.26
N ARG A 162 15.04 -9.44 13.87
CA ARG A 162 14.75 -10.00 15.21
C ARG A 162 14.72 -8.88 16.25
N GLU A 163 13.80 -8.97 17.19
CA GLU A 163 13.65 -7.99 18.27
C GLU A 163 14.89 -7.93 19.17
N GLU A 164 15.51 -9.09 19.42
CA GLU A 164 16.70 -9.23 20.29
C GLU A 164 18.02 -8.77 19.63
N ASP A 165 18.04 -8.57 18.30
CA ASP A 165 19.27 -8.30 17.55
C ASP A 165 19.67 -6.81 17.60
N SER A 166 20.33 -6.41 18.69
CA SER A 166 20.77 -5.03 18.89
C SER A 166 21.77 -4.56 17.85
N VAL A 167 22.68 -5.44 17.39
CA VAL A 167 23.71 -5.10 16.39
C VAL A 167 23.06 -4.72 15.06
N VAL A 168 22.14 -5.54 14.58
CA VAL A 168 21.40 -5.25 13.33
C VAL A 168 20.57 -3.99 13.49
N LYS A 169 19.86 -3.82 14.63
CA LYS A 169 19.07 -2.61 14.90
C LYS A 169 19.93 -1.34 14.89
N ASP A 170 21.13 -1.36 15.47
CA ASP A 170 22.02 -0.21 15.47
C ASP A 170 22.52 0.16 14.07
N ILE A 171 22.80 -0.81 13.23
CA ILE A 171 23.13 -0.59 11.82
C ILE A 171 21.92 0.03 11.10
N LEU A 172 20.73 -0.53 11.26
CA LEU A 172 19.50 -0.07 10.60
C LEU A 172 19.09 1.34 11.03
N LYS A 173 19.37 1.76 12.26
CA LYS A 173 19.15 3.15 12.73
C LYS A 173 19.86 4.19 11.86
N THR A 174 21.02 3.86 11.28
CA THR A 174 21.80 4.80 10.46
C THR A 174 21.13 5.21 9.17
N ILE A 175 20.21 4.37 8.67
CA ILE A 175 19.46 4.59 7.43
C ILE A 175 17.97 4.82 7.68
N ASN A 176 17.54 4.87 8.94
CA ASN A 176 16.14 5.10 9.30
C ASN A 176 15.75 6.57 9.09
N ASP A 177 14.67 6.81 8.38
CA ASP A 177 14.04 8.11 8.23
C ASP A 177 12.96 8.27 9.31
N LYS A 178 13.24 9.16 10.30
CA LYS A 178 12.36 9.37 11.46
C LYS A 178 11.00 9.93 11.08
N GLU A 179 10.96 10.84 10.11
CA GLU A 179 9.71 11.43 9.63
C GLU A 179 8.81 10.34 9.03
N THR A 180 9.36 9.55 8.12
CA THR A 180 8.63 8.42 7.53
C THR A 180 8.16 7.40 8.58
N GLN A 181 8.97 7.15 9.62
CA GLN A 181 8.59 6.27 10.72
C GLN A 181 7.34 6.80 11.46
N ILE A 182 7.30 8.09 11.79
CA ILE A 182 6.15 8.73 12.46
C ILE A 182 4.89 8.61 11.60
N LEU A 183 5.00 8.91 10.29
CA LEU A 183 3.88 8.77 9.36
C LEU A 183 3.38 7.33 9.29
N ALA A 184 4.29 6.37 9.22
CA ALA A 184 3.99 4.94 9.19
C ALA A 184 3.30 4.46 10.48
N GLU A 185 3.73 4.94 11.64
CA GLU A 185 3.12 4.63 12.94
C GLU A 185 1.66 5.09 13.00
N ALA A 186 1.37 6.32 12.57
CA ALA A 186 0.00 6.84 12.53
C ALA A 186 -0.91 6.01 11.61
N GLU A 187 -0.46 5.77 10.38
CA GLU A 187 -1.24 5.02 9.41
C GLU A 187 -1.48 3.55 9.82
N ARG A 188 -0.48 2.90 10.44
CA ARG A 188 -0.60 1.51 10.90
C ARG A 188 -1.46 1.38 12.13
N SER A 189 -1.38 2.34 13.07
CA SER A 189 -2.22 2.33 14.27
C SER A 189 -3.71 2.43 13.95
N LEU A 190 -4.08 3.20 12.91
CA LEU A 190 -5.44 3.21 12.39
C LEU A 190 -5.88 1.81 11.92
N LEU A 191 -5.02 1.12 11.16
CA LEU A 191 -5.34 -0.24 10.70
C LEU A 191 -5.46 -1.24 11.85
N GLU A 192 -4.65 -1.08 12.90
CA GLU A 192 -4.73 -1.92 14.11
C GLU A 192 -6.11 -1.82 14.77
N VAL A 193 -6.62 -0.60 14.96
CA VAL A 193 -7.95 -0.36 15.57
C VAL A 193 -9.08 -0.91 14.71
N LEU A 194 -8.98 -0.71 13.39
CA LEU A 194 -9.99 -1.20 12.46
C LEU A 194 -9.93 -2.72 12.25
N ASN A 195 -9.00 -3.43 12.91
CA ASN A 195 -8.68 -4.83 12.57
C ASN A 195 -8.53 -5.02 11.06
N GLY A 196 -7.94 -4.00 10.40
CA GLY A 196 -7.87 -3.88 8.95
C GLY A 196 -7.01 -4.98 8.35
N ALA A 197 -7.67 -6.04 7.90
CA ALA A 197 -7.06 -7.04 7.03
C ALA A 197 -6.90 -6.47 5.61
N CYS A 198 -6.10 -7.13 4.79
CA CYS A 198 -5.91 -6.78 3.37
C CYS A 198 -7.23 -6.76 2.56
N ASP A 199 -8.29 -7.32 3.11
CA ASP A 199 -9.62 -7.42 2.50
C ASP A 199 -10.57 -6.27 2.90
N THR A 200 -10.13 -5.37 3.77
CA THR A 200 -10.91 -4.20 4.17
C THR A 200 -10.55 -3.02 3.27
N PRO A 201 -11.51 -2.34 2.61
CA PRO A 201 -11.24 -1.21 1.74
C PRO A 201 -10.96 0.07 2.55
N VAL A 202 -9.78 0.11 3.18
CA VAL A 202 -9.27 1.24 3.97
C VAL A 202 -8.18 1.96 3.21
N GLY A 203 -8.33 3.27 3.07
CA GLY A 203 -7.26 4.20 2.69
C GLY A 203 -6.78 4.96 3.93
N ALA A 204 -5.46 5.16 4.06
CA ALA A 204 -4.88 5.99 5.11
C ALA A 204 -3.63 6.69 4.57
N ASN A 205 -3.53 7.98 4.81
CA ASN A 205 -2.36 8.78 4.42
C ASN A 205 -2.07 9.82 5.49
N ALA A 206 -0.88 9.74 6.05
CA ALA A 206 -0.34 10.72 6.99
C ALA A 206 0.68 11.62 6.28
N ILE A 207 0.67 12.89 6.62
CA ILE A 207 1.66 13.90 6.19
C ILE A 207 2.02 14.78 7.38
N ILE A 208 3.15 15.47 7.29
CA ILE A 208 3.43 16.61 8.15
C ILE A 208 2.99 17.87 7.40
N ASN A 209 2.11 18.65 8.00
CA ASN A 209 1.57 19.87 7.41
C ASN A 209 2.57 21.05 7.52
N ASP A 210 2.21 22.19 6.97
CA ASP A 210 3.07 23.40 6.96
C ASP A 210 3.32 23.96 8.37
N GLU A 211 2.45 23.64 9.34
CA GLU A 211 2.59 24.00 10.76
C GLU A 211 3.51 23.02 11.52
N GLY A 212 4.01 21.97 10.86
CA GLY A 212 4.85 20.93 11.46
C GLY A 212 4.08 19.91 12.28
N GLU A 213 2.76 19.84 12.12
CA GLU A 213 1.90 18.88 12.78
C GLU A 213 1.63 17.65 11.90
N LEU A 214 1.40 16.52 12.55
CA LEU A 214 0.93 15.32 11.89
C LEU A 214 -0.53 15.48 11.48
N PHE A 215 -0.82 15.34 10.18
CA PHE A 215 -2.17 15.28 9.64
C PHE A 215 -2.41 13.88 9.07
N LEU A 216 -3.35 13.14 9.65
CA LEU A 216 -3.78 11.82 9.17
C LEU A 216 -5.17 11.95 8.54
N LYS A 217 -5.29 11.47 7.30
CA LYS A 217 -6.56 11.31 6.59
C LYS A 217 -6.84 9.83 6.38
N ALA A 218 -8.07 9.43 6.61
CA ALA A 218 -8.53 8.06 6.44
C ALA A 218 -9.85 7.97 5.68
N GLU A 219 -10.05 6.85 4.99
CA GLU A 219 -11.28 6.50 4.32
C GLU A 219 -11.58 5.01 4.51
N LEU A 220 -12.79 4.70 4.95
CA LEU A 220 -13.34 3.36 5.01
C LEU A 220 -14.53 3.27 4.06
N LEU A 221 -14.56 2.26 3.19
CA LEU A 221 -15.63 2.06 2.23
C LEU A 221 -16.29 0.69 2.41
N SER A 222 -17.53 0.59 1.91
CA SER A 222 -18.11 -0.72 1.59
C SER A 222 -17.39 -1.33 0.37
N LEU A 223 -17.44 -2.66 0.23
CA LEU A 223 -16.80 -3.36 -0.89
C LEU A 223 -17.31 -2.88 -2.26
N ASP A 224 -18.58 -2.47 -2.35
CA ASP A 224 -19.19 -1.95 -3.57
C ASP A 224 -18.92 -0.45 -3.81
N GLY A 225 -18.26 0.23 -2.86
CA GLY A 225 -17.94 1.65 -2.92
C GLY A 225 -19.10 2.60 -2.65
N LYS A 226 -20.30 2.11 -2.33
CA LYS A 226 -21.48 2.96 -2.14
C LYS A 226 -21.51 3.69 -0.81
N GLN A 227 -21.01 3.04 0.26
CA GLN A 227 -20.87 3.67 1.56
C GLN A 227 -19.41 4.10 1.73
N CYS A 228 -19.20 5.30 2.26
CA CYS A 228 -17.89 5.88 2.43
C CYS A 228 -17.88 6.75 3.69
N PHE A 229 -16.98 6.45 4.60
CA PHE A 229 -16.70 7.23 5.78
C PHE A 229 -15.30 7.82 5.65
N ARG A 230 -15.20 9.13 5.72
CA ARG A 230 -13.91 9.86 5.73
C ARG A 230 -13.75 10.57 7.05
N ALA A 231 -12.54 10.49 7.58
CA ALA A 231 -12.15 11.23 8.78
C ALA A 231 -10.73 11.77 8.61
N HIS A 232 -10.42 12.78 9.39
CA HIS A 232 -9.05 13.27 9.52
C HIS A 232 -8.79 13.72 10.94
N LYS A 233 -7.53 13.67 11.35
CA LYS A 233 -7.07 14.15 12.64
C LYS A 233 -5.72 14.81 12.53
N THR A 234 -5.54 15.92 13.26
CA THR A 234 -4.27 16.66 13.35
C THR A 234 -3.76 16.63 14.80
N GLY A 235 -2.47 16.63 14.95
CA GLY A 235 -1.82 16.72 16.28
C GLY A 235 -0.30 16.66 16.20
N ILE A 236 0.34 16.68 17.37
CA ILE A 236 1.80 16.67 17.46
C ILE A 236 2.40 15.31 17.07
N LEU A 237 3.61 15.34 16.52
CA LEU A 237 4.29 14.16 15.95
C LEU A 237 4.48 13.04 16.98
N GLU A 238 4.76 13.38 18.24
CA GLU A 238 4.97 12.43 19.32
C GLU A 238 3.71 11.60 19.66
N LYS A 239 2.55 12.05 19.23
CA LYS A 239 1.27 11.37 19.40
C LYS A 239 0.81 10.57 18.19
N ALA A 240 1.70 10.28 17.25
CA ALA A 240 1.37 9.61 15.99
C ALA A 240 0.52 8.34 16.18
N LYS A 241 0.92 7.48 17.12
CA LYS A 241 0.15 6.27 17.44
C LYS A 241 -1.25 6.57 17.97
N SER A 242 -1.39 7.52 18.89
CA SER A 242 -2.70 7.93 19.44
C SER A 242 -3.58 8.56 18.37
N ILE A 243 -3.00 9.40 17.50
CA ILE A 243 -3.73 10.03 16.38
C ILE A 243 -4.32 8.98 15.44
N GLY A 244 -3.58 7.88 15.19
CA GLY A 244 -4.07 6.78 14.37
C GLY A 244 -5.16 5.94 15.06
N MET A 245 -5.17 5.88 16.39
CA MET A 245 -6.13 5.08 17.17
C MET A 245 -7.47 5.79 17.38
N ASP A 246 -7.49 7.11 17.41
CA ASP A 246 -8.67 7.96 17.65
C ASP A 246 -9.49 8.19 16.38
#